data_f7456fada62476511d29263b06e4c162
#
_entry.id   f7456fada62476511d29263b06e4c162
#
_cell.length_a   1.000
_cell.length_b   1.000
_cell.length_c   1.000
_cell.angle_alpha   90.00
_cell.angle_beta   90.00
_cell.angle_gamma   90.00
#
_symmetry.space_group_name_H-M   'P 1'
#
loop_
_entity.id
_entity.type
_entity.pdbx_description
1 polymer ?
#
loop_
_entity_poly.entity_id
_entity_poly.type
_entity_poly.pdbx_seq_one_letter_code
_entity_poly.pdbx_strand_id
1 'polypeptide(L)'
;MNVMTVGGYHATIEFDPDLDLFRGEILGLNGGADFYGKNPKELRCEFKRSLDVFLEVCAEKGIEPKRHFSGKFNLRISPELHEKLAIAAQASGKSINALAQQALAENFA
;
A
#
# COMPACT_ATOMS: atom_id res chain seq x y z
N MET A 1 -4.45 11.26 -3.47
CA MET A 1 -4.33 10.23 -2.42
C MET A 1 -3.60 10.82 -1.23
N ASN A 2 -4.25 10.85 -0.08
CA ASN A 2 -3.68 11.44 1.14
C ASN A 2 -3.01 10.36 1.97
N VAL A 3 -1.70 10.37 2.01
CA VAL A 3 -0.88 9.37 2.70
C VAL A 3 0.03 10.06 3.71
N MET A 4 0.02 9.56 4.94
CA MET A 4 0.95 9.95 6.00
C MET A 4 1.94 8.81 6.23
N THR A 5 3.20 9.15 6.46
CA THR A 5 4.26 8.15 6.68
C THR A 5 4.91 8.37 8.02
N VAL A 6 5.02 7.30 8.82
CA VAL A 6 5.70 7.31 10.11
C VAL A 6 6.49 6.00 10.25
N GLY A 7 7.79 6.10 10.50
CA GLY A 7 8.63 4.94 10.78
C GLY A 7 8.65 3.88 9.70
N GLY A 8 8.56 4.28 8.44
CA GLY A 8 8.52 3.35 7.30
C GLY A 8 7.17 2.71 7.05
N TYR A 9 6.13 3.10 7.79
CA TYR A 9 4.74 2.68 7.58
C TYR A 9 3.94 3.82 6.99
N HIS A 10 2.92 3.46 6.19
CA HIS A 10 2.08 4.42 5.47
C HIS A 10 0.63 4.24 5.90
N ALA A 11 -0.10 5.34 5.98
CA ALA A 11 -1.52 5.34 6.29
C ALA A 11 -2.28 6.26 5.33
N THR A 12 -3.46 5.84 4.92
CA THR A 12 -4.40 6.73 4.23
C THR A 12 -5.14 7.56 5.25
N ILE A 13 -5.39 8.82 4.93
CA ILE A 13 -6.10 9.76 5.81
C ILE A 13 -7.37 10.22 5.11
N GLU A 14 -8.51 10.11 5.81
CA GLU A 14 -9.81 10.56 5.33
C GLU A 14 -10.53 11.33 6.42
N PHE A 15 -11.31 12.33 6.01
CA PHE A 15 -12.18 13.03 6.94
C PHE A 15 -13.44 12.21 7.22
N ASP A 16 -13.76 12.03 8.49
CA ASP A 16 -15.00 11.37 8.94
C ASP A 16 -15.99 12.44 9.39
N PRO A 17 -17.02 12.74 8.59
CA PRO A 17 -17.98 13.80 8.94
C PRO A 17 -18.87 13.47 10.13
N ASP A 18 -19.07 12.18 10.42
CA ASP A 18 -19.91 11.74 11.56
C ASP A 18 -19.23 12.03 12.89
N LEU A 19 -17.90 11.88 12.94
CA LEU A 19 -17.11 12.12 14.14
C LEU A 19 -16.46 13.49 14.15
N ASP A 20 -16.49 14.21 13.04
CA ASP A 20 -15.77 15.47 12.85
C ASP A 20 -14.27 15.33 13.17
N LEU A 21 -13.70 14.23 12.74
CA LEU A 21 -12.31 13.84 12.93
C LEU A 21 -11.72 13.32 11.63
N PHE A 22 -10.40 13.29 11.54
CA PHE A 22 -9.71 12.56 10.48
C PHE A 22 -9.46 11.13 10.96
N ARG A 23 -9.69 10.19 10.05
CA ARG A 23 -9.41 8.78 10.28
C ARG A 23 -8.19 8.37 9.46
N GLY A 24 -7.25 7.68 10.10
CA GLY A 24 -6.12 7.05 9.43
C GLY A 24 -6.24 5.54 9.45
N GLU A 25 -5.85 4.90 8.34
CA GLU A 25 -5.75 3.45 8.25
C GLU A 25 -4.35 3.08 7.80
N ILE A 26 -3.64 2.30 8.61
CA ILE A 26 -2.27 1.89 8.31
C ILE A 26 -2.31 0.78 7.25
N LEU A 27 -1.53 0.97 6.19
CA LEU A 27 -1.49 0.09 5.03
C LEU A 27 -0.40 -0.97 5.12
N GLY A 28 -0.57 -2.07 4.38
CA GLY A 28 0.46 -3.10 4.25
C GLY A 28 0.69 -3.94 5.49
N LEU A 29 -0.23 -3.89 6.45
CA LEU A 29 -0.13 -4.68 7.68
C LEU A 29 -0.75 -6.07 7.48
N ASN A 30 -0.25 -7.02 8.26
CA ASN A 30 -0.84 -8.34 8.40
C ASN A 30 -1.94 -8.29 9.48
N GLY A 31 -2.95 -7.49 9.22
CA GLY A 31 -4.05 -7.16 10.12
C GLY A 31 -4.51 -5.73 9.87
N GLY A 32 -5.27 -5.16 10.78
CA GLY A 32 -5.79 -3.80 10.69
C GLY A 32 -5.40 -2.94 11.88
N ALA A 33 -5.12 -1.68 11.62
CA ALA A 33 -4.90 -0.67 12.65
C ALA A 33 -5.35 0.70 12.14
N ASP A 34 -6.24 1.32 12.89
CA ASP A 34 -6.77 2.65 12.58
C ASP A 34 -6.46 3.60 13.73
N PHE A 35 -6.52 4.87 13.41
CA PHE A 35 -6.35 5.93 14.40
C PHE A 35 -7.14 7.16 13.97
N TYR A 36 -7.39 8.05 14.91
CA TYR A 36 -8.16 9.28 14.70
C TYR A 36 -7.40 10.48 15.25
N GLY A 37 -7.60 11.64 14.65
CA GLY A 37 -7.02 12.89 15.11
C GLY A 37 -7.74 14.09 14.53
N LYS A 38 -7.60 15.24 15.20
CA LYS A 38 -8.23 16.50 14.80
C LYS A 38 -7.39 17.29 13.81
N ASN A 39 -6.09 17.06 13.79
CA ASN A 39 -5.13 17.80 12.99
C ASN A 39 -3.92 16.91 12.67
N PRO A 40 -3.01 17.36 11.78
CA PRO A 40 -1.85 16.54 11.40
C PRO A 40 -0.95 16.13 12.55
N LYS A 41 -0.74 17.00 13.52
CA LYS A 41 0.12 16.70 14.68
C LYS A 41 -0.47 15.59 15.53
N GLU A 42 -1.76 15.68 15.82
CA GLU A 42 -2.48 14.66 16.58
C GLU A 42 -2.53 13.34 15.82
N LEU A 43 -2.74 13.39 14.50
CA LEU A 43 -2.73 12.21 13.64
C LEU A 43 -1.39 11.48 13.70
N ARG A 44 -0.26 12.20 13.64
CA ARG A 44 1.06 11.57 13.75
C ARG A 44 1.27 10.91 15.09
N CYS A 45 0.82 11.55 16.15
CA CYS A 45 0.91 11.03 17.51
C CYS A 45 0.09 9.74 17.66
N GLU A 46 -1.14 9.76 17.19
CA GLU A 46 -2.03 8.61 17.26
C GLU A 46 -1.62 7.48 16.28
N PHE A 47 -1.05 7.83 15.13
CA PHE A 47 -0.47 6.86 14.21
C PHE A 47 0.62 6.05 14.91
N LYS A 48 1.57 6.75 15.52
CA LYS A 48 2.67 6.11 16.24
C LYS A 48 2.17 5.23 17.38
N ARG A 49 1.20 5.71 18.14
CA ARG A 49 0.61 4.95 19.25
C ARG A 49 -0.07 3.68 18.76
N SER A 50 -0.91 3.79 17.73
CA SER A 50 -1.61 2.65 17.12
C SER A 50 -0.64 1.64 16.53
N LEU A 51 0.40 2.12 15.86
CA LEU A 51 1.44 1.28 15.29
C LEU A 51 2.22 0.53 16.38
N ASP A 52 2.63 1.23 17.43
CA ASP A 52 3.37 0.61 18.54
C ASP A 52 2.57 -0.51 19.21
N VAL A 53 1.27 -0.30 19.42
CA VAL A 53 0.38 -1.33 19.97
C VAL A 53 0.27 -2.53 19.03
N PHE A 54 0.11 -2.27 17.74
CA PHE A 54 0.03 -3.34 16.73
C PHE A 54 1.32 -4.17 16.68
N LEU A 55 2.47 -3.51 16.67
CA LEU A 55 3.77 -4.19 16.65
C LEU A 55 4.00 -5.01 17.92
N GLU A 56 3.59 -4.51 19.06
CA GLU A 56 3.68 -5.23 20.35
C GLU A 56 2.83 -6.49 20.34
N VAL A 57 1.59 -6.40 19.86
CA VAL A 57 0.70 -7.57 19.73
C VAL A 57 1.27 -8.60 18.76
N CYS A 58 1.83 -8.16 17.63
CA CYS A 58 2.47 -9.06 16.67
C CYS A 58 3.66 -9.78 17.28
N ALA A 59 4.48 -9.08 18.05
CA ALA A 59 5.63 -9.69 18.73
C ALA A 59 5.20 -10.74 19.75
N GLU A 60 4.15 -10.47 20.53
CA GLU A 60 3.60 -11.42 21.51
C GLU A 60 3.06 -12.68 20.85
N LYS A 61 2.43 -12.56 19.68
CA LYS A 61 1.81 -13.67 18.97
C LYS A 61 2.73 -14.36 17.96
N GLY A 62 3.93 -13.85 17.77
CA GLY A 62 4.86 -14.38 16.76
C GLY A 62 4.38 -14.17 15.33
N ILE A 63 3.66 -13.08 15.06
CA ILE A 63 3.13 -12.74 13.75
C ILE A 63 4.00 -11.67 13.10
N GLU A 64 4.33 -11.86 11.80
CA GLU A 64 5.01 -10.83 11.03
C GLU A 64 4.08 -9.62 10.87
N PRO A 65 4.51 -8.40 11.26
CA PRO A 65 3.65 -7.21 11.20
C PRO A 65 3.29 -6.76 9.79
N LYS A 66 4.21 -6.93 8.83
CA LYS A 66 3.97 -6.55 7.44
C LYS A 66 3.46 -7.74 6.63
N ARG A 67 2.51 -7.45 5.71
CA ARG A 67 2.02 -8.43 4.76
C ARG A 67 3.16 -8.87 3.85
N HIS A 68 3.26 -10.17 3.59
CA HIS A 68 4.24 -10.72 2.66
C HIS A 68 3.75 -10.60 1.21
N PHE A 69 4.59 -10.04 0.35
CA PHE A 69 4.31 -9.93 -1.08
C PHE A 69 5.30 -10.80 -1.86
N SER A 70 4.77 -11.81 -2.54
CA SER A 70 5.59 -12.79 -3.27
C SER A 70 6.19 -12.27 -4.57
N GLY A 71 5.63 -11.20 -5.12
CA GLY A 71 5.97 -10.72 -6.46
C GLY A 71 5.15 -11.38 -7.56
N LYS A 72 4.23 -12.30 -7.22
CA LYS A 72 3.34 -12.95 -8.18
C LYS A 72 1.91 -12.53 -7.92
N PHE A 73 1.23 -12.08 -8.97
CA PHE A 73 -0.19 -11.76 -8.92
C PHE A 73 -0.78 -11.85 -10.32
N ASN A 74 -2.08 -12.07 -10.41
CA ASN A 74 -2.79 -12.12 -11.67
C ASN A 74 -3.33 -10.74 -12.03
N LEU A 75 -3.11 -10.33 -13.28
CA LEU A 75 -3.60 -9.06 -13.80
C LEU A 75 -4.48 -9.32 -15.01
N ARG A 76 -5.68 -8.73 -15.00
CA ARG A 76 -6.58 -8.70 -16.15
C ARG A 76 -6.53 -7.33 -16.79
N ILE A 77 -6.29 -7.32 -18.09
CA ILE A 77 -6.28 -6.10 -18.92
C ILE A 77 -7.22 -6.29 -20.10
N SER A 78 -7.53 -5.22 -20.83
CA SER A 78 -8.37 -5.34 -22.01
C SER A 78 -7.66 -6.12 -23.09
N PRO A 79 -8.40 -6.81 -23.98
CA PRO A 79 -7.77 -7.49 -25.12
C PRO A 79 -6.94 -6.56 -26.00
N GLU A 80 -7.39 -5.32 -26.17
CA GLU A 80 -6.71 -4.29 -26.95
C GLU A 80 -5.35 -3.92 -26.33
N LEU A 81 -5.31 -3.76 -25.02
CA LEU A 81 -4.06 -3.48 -24.29
C LEU A 81 -3.13 -4.70 -24.31
N HIS A 82 -3.68 -5.90 -24.18
CA HIS A 82 -2.92 -7.14 -24.27
C HIS A 82 -2.23 -7.26 -25.64
N GLU A 83 -2.95 -6.98 -26.73
CA GLU A 83 -2.41 -6.99 -28.09
C GLU A 83 -1.27 -5.98 -28.23
N LYS A 84 -1.47 -4.74 -27.78
CA LYS A 84 -0.43 -3.71 -27.83
C LYS A 84 0.81 -4.11 -27.06
N LEU A 85 0.62 -4.69 -25.88
CA LEU A 85 1.73 -5.16 -25.05
C LEU A 85 2.49 -6.32 -25.74
N ALA A 86 1.77 -7.27 -26.32
CA ALA A 86 2.37 -8.40 -27.02
C ALA A 86 3.18 -7.96 -28.24
N ILE A 87 2.64 -7.03 -29.03
CA ILE A 87 3.33 -6.49 -30.20
C ILE A 87 4.59 -5.72 -29.80
N ALA A 88 4.47 -4.87 -28.77
CA ALA A 88 5.61 -4.10 -28.28
C ALA A 88 6.72 -5.02 -27.74
N ALA A 89 6.35 -6.07 -27.03
CA ALA A 89 7.30 -7.06 -26.50
C ALA A 89 8.03 -7.78 -27.63
N GLN A 90 7.31 -8.23 -28.63
CA GLN A 90 7.88 -8.88 -29.80
C GLN A 90 8.81 -7.94 -30.56
N ALA A 91 8.40 -6.70 -30.80
CA ALA A 91 9.20 -5.70 -31.51
C ALA A 91 10.50 -5.34 -30.79
N SER A 92 10.49 -5.35 -29.46
CA SER A 92 11.67 -5.01 -28.64
C SER A 92 12.51 -6.23 -28.25
N GLY A 93 12.11 -7.43 -28.63
CA GLY A 93 12.83 -8.66 -28.29
C GLY A 93 12.76 -9.01 -26.80
N LYS A 94 11.74 -8.51 -26.08
CA LYS A 94 11.53 -8.75 -24.66
C LYS A 94 10.31 -9.63 -24.46
N SER A 95 10.23 -10.29 -23.28
CA SER A 95 9.02 -11.00 -22.90
C SER A 95 7.93 -9.99 -22.49
N ILE A 96 6.67 -10.38 -22.59
CA ILE A 96 5.55 -9.59 -22.09
C ILE A 96 5.76 -9.27 -20.61
N ASN A 97 6.20 -10.25 -19.84
CA ASN A 97 6.46 -10.10 -18.42
C ASN A 97 7.52 -9.04 -18.13
N ALA A 98 8.63 -9.07 -18.86
CA ALA A 98 9.71 -8.09 -18.69
C ALA A 98 9.26 -6.67 -19.03
N LEU A 99 8.50 -6.52 -20.12
CA LEU A 99 8.01 -5.21 -20.56
C LEU A 99 6.96 -4.66 -19.57
N ALA A 100 6.05 -5.51 -19.09
CA ALA A 100 5.06 -5.13 -18.09
C ALA A 100 5.73 -4.73 -16.78
N GLN A 101 6.73 -5.47 -16.33
CA GLN A 101 7.50 -5.16 -15.12
C GLN A 101 8.20 -3.81 -15.24
N GLN A 102 8.81 -3.52 -16.38
CA GLN A 102 9.45 -2.23 -16.62
C GLN A 102 8.45 -1.08 -16.55
N ALA A 103 7.31 -1.21 -17.21
CA ALA A 103 6.27 -0.19 -17.20
C ALA A 103 5.73 0.08 -15.79
N LEU A 104 5.50 -0.96 -15.01
CA LEU A 104 5.03 -0.82 -13.62
C LEU A 104 6.10 -0.18 -12.73
N ALA A 105 7.36 -0.58 -12.88
CA ALA A 105 8.46 -0.01 -12.10
C ALA A 105 8.63 1.49 -12.35
N GLU A 106 8.45 1.94 -13.59
CA GLU A 106 8.54 3.36 -13.96
C GLU A 106 7.45 4.20 -13.30
N ASN A 107 6.30 3.61 -12.99
CA ASN A 107 5.16 4.32 -12.40
C ASN A 107 5.13 4.26 -10.88
N PHE A 108 5.75 3.27 -10.26
CA PHE A 108 5.67 3.02 -8.82
C PHE A 108 7.04 3.00 -8.11
N ALA A 109 8.06 3.43 -8.81
CA ALA A 109 9.40 3.50 -8.21
C ALA A 109 9.58 4.72 -7.30
#